data_e06f0a47720c13ea580cdedeb2611481
#
_entry.id   e06f0a47720c13ea580cdedeb2611481
#
_cell.length_a   1.000
_cell.length_b   1.000
_cell.length_c   1.000
_cell.angle_alpha   90.00
_cell.angle_beta   90.00
_cell.angle_gamma   90.00
#
_symmetry.space_group_name_H-M   'P 1'
#
loop_
_entity.id
_entity.type
_entity.pdbx_description
1 polymer ?
#
loop_
_entity_poly.entity_id
_entity_poly.type
_entity_poly.pdbx_seq_one_letter_code
_entity_poly.pdbx_strand_id
1 'polypeptide(L)'
;MYNDYDGVQHDYTRMQGLVWQQVFLPDMAPTEWSDREAFWNAVEEAEKTKDSRLAREFVVALPVELGRGEWIAMLTDFIQANFAAKGMCADACIHDTDGHNPHAHIMLTVRPLKENGTWQQKTEKEYLCVQGGEERGFTATEFKSAQVEGWEKQYQYRDGKKKVYMAPSAAEAQGLERVSKYPKSTKYGRQNPVTARWSSEEQLVLWRAAWADTVNRCLERSGHAERVDHRSHAERGLDEQPTIHEGVVARALEKKGIISDRCELNRQIKADNALLRELKSLVKKLMDAVKNSVPAIAEAMETVRQKMIVFRYQLLHIGTGKKQIADTLRAVQPDIKRYEDVVK
;
A
#
# COMPACT_ATOMS: atom_id res chain seq x y z
N MET A 1 -2.95 -25.44 -8.30
CA MET A 1 -2.14 -24.61 -9.20
C MET A 1 -0.72 -25.14 -9.20
N TYR A 2 -0.20 -25.50 -10.35
CA TYR A 2 1.17 -25.97 -10.53
C TYR A 2 2.07 -24.76 -10.82
N ASN A 3 3.18 -24.64 -10.12
CA ASN A 3 4.15 -23.58 -10.35
C ASN A 3 5.31 -24.15 -11.18
N ASP A 4 5.52 -23.58 -12.38
CA ASP A 4 6.55 -24.05 -13.32
C ASP A 4 7.97 -23.70 -12.85
N TYR A 5 8.13 -22.66 -12.04
CA TYR A 5 9.43 -22.19 -11.55
C TYR A 5 10.05 -23.14 -10.52
N ASP A 6 9.27 -23.59 -9.54
CA ASP A 6 9.76 -24.49 -8.48
C ASP A 6 9.31 -25.95 -8.64
N GLY A 7 8.44 -26.25 -9.61
CA GLY A 7 7.92 -27.58 -9.90
C GLY A 7 6.96 -28.09 -8.81
N VAL A 8 6.36 -27.22 -8.03
CA VAL A 8 5.51 -27.58 -6.89
C VAL A 8 4.04 -27.40 -7.21
N GLN A 9 3.24 -28.39 -6.84
CA GLN A 9 1.77 -28.33 -6.88
C GLN A 9 1.27 -27.66 -5.59
N HIS A 10 0.73 -26.45 -5.71
CA HIS A 10 0.09 -25.75 -4.60
C HIS A 10 -1.40 -26.09 -4.54
N ASP A 11 -1.85 -26.61 -3.41
CA ASP A 11 -3.23 -26.98 -3.14
C ASP A 11 -3.79 -26.20 -1.94
N TYR A 12 -4.70 -25.30 -2.21
CA TYR A 12 -5.41 -24.49 -1.21
C TYR A 12 -6.90 -24.87 -1.09
N THR A 13 -7.33 -26.00 -1.63
CA THR A 13 -8.74 -26.44 -1.62
C THR A 13 -9.29 -26.64 -0.21
N ARG A 14 -8.42 -26.82 0.79
CA ARG A 14 -8.80 -26.97 2.20
C ARG A 14 -9.06 -25.63 2.91
N MET A 15 -8.70 -24.51 2.28
CA MET A 15 -8.96 -23.18 2.86
C MET A 15 -10.44 -22.85 2.73
N GLN A 16 -11.04 -22.45 3.86
CA GLN A 16 -12.46 -22.08 3.92
C GLN A 16 -12.64 -20.57 3.73
N GLY A 17 -13.86 -20.15 3.41
CA GLY A 17 -14.23 -18.74 3.35
C GLY A 17 -14.06 -18.10 1.98
N LEU A 18 -13.59 -18.83 0.96
CA LEU A 18 -13.58 -18.33 -0.42
C LEU A 18 -15.01 -18.26 -0.96
N VAL A 19 -15.48 -17.05 -1.23
CA VAL A 19 -16.84 -16.77 -1.72
C VAL A 19 -16.89 -16.65 -3.25
N TRP A 20 -15.86 -16.03 -3.82
CA TRP A 20 -15.76 -15.73 -5.23
C TRP A 20 -14.33 -15.44 -5.64
N GLN A 21 -14.01 -15.67 -6.92
CA GLN A 21 -12.71 -15.36 -7.50
C GLN A 21 -12.80 -15.13 -9.01
N GLN A 22 -11.96 -14.23 -9.54
CA GLN A 22 -11.89 -13.96 -10.97
C GLN A 22 -10.55 -13.31 -11.35
N VAL A 23 -10.05 -13.66 -12.54
CA VAL A 23 -8.94 -12.96 -13.20
C VAL A 23 -9.50 -11.88 -14.12
N PHE A 24 -8.92 -10.70 -14.09
CA PHE A 24 -9.26 -9.54 -14.92
C PHE A 24 -8.07 -9.19 -15.80
N LEU A 25 -8.30 -9.15 -17.08
CA LEU A 25 -7.28 -8.93 -18.08
C LEU A 25 -7.57 -7.64 -18.86
N PRO A 26 -6.54 -6.84 -19.20
CA PRO A 26 -6.63 -5.81 -20.23
C PRO A 26 -6.93 -6.42 -21.61
N ASP A 27 -7.53 -5.65 -22.50
CA ASP A 27 -7.92 -6.12 -23.85
C ASP A 27 -6.75 -6.69 -24.66
N MET A 28 -5.52 -6.18 -24.42
CA MET A 28 -4.32 -6.66 -25.10
C MET A 28 -3.70 -7.92 -24.48
N ALA A 29 -4.19 -8.39 -23.36
CA ALA A 29 -3.60 -9.55 -22.69
C ALA A 29 -3.92 -10.86 -23.45
N PRO A 30 -3.02 -11.86 -23.43
CA PRO A 30 -3.30 -13.19 -23.97
C PRO A 30 -4.54 -13.81 -23.33
N THR A 31 -5.42 -14.36 -24.13
CA THR A 31 -6.70 -14.92 -23.66
C THR A 31 -6.54 -16.14 -22.76
N GLU A 32 -5.45 -16.90 -22.94
CA GLU A 32 -5.08 -18.04 -22.11
C GLU A 32 -4.81 -17.66 -20.65
N TRP A 33 -4.51 -16.39 -20.36
CA TRP A 33 -4.33 -15.90 -18.99
C TRP A 33 -5.63 -15.74 -18.21
N SER A 34 -6.78 -16.04 -18.84
CA SER A 34 -8.03 -16.27 -18.11
C SER A 34 -7.94 -17.47 -17.16
N ASP A 35 -7.06 -18.45 -17.47
CA ASP A 35 -6.63 -19.48 -16.54
C ASP A 35 -5.60 -18.91 -15.55
N ARG A 36 -5.90 -19.02 -14.25
CA ARG A 36 -5.06 -18.49 -13.19
C ARG A 36 -3.67 -19.09 -13.14
N GLU A 37 -3.55 -20.39 -13.44
CA GLU A 37 -2.26 -21.08 -13.44
C GLU A 37 -1.39 -20.57 -14.59
N ALA A 38 -1.93 -20.52 -15.80
CA ALA A 38 -1.24 -19.97 -16.96
C ALA A 38 -0.83 -18.50 -16.73
N PHE A 39 -1.72 -17.70 -16.14
CA PHE A 39 -1.45 -16.29 -15.86
C PHE A 39 -0.28 -16.10 -14.90
N TRP A 40 -0.31 -16.75 -13.73
CA TRP A 40 0.73 -16.53 -12.71
C TRP A 40 2.08 -17.13 -13.10
N ASN A 41 2.10 -18.25 -13.83
CA ASN A 41 3.32 -18.79 -14.41
C ASN A 41 3.94 -17.81 -15.44
N ALA A 42 3.11 -17.18 -16.29
CA ALA A 42 3.59 -16.15 -17.23
C ALA A 42 4.13 -14.87 -16.53
N VAL A 43 3.55 -14.49 -15.38
CA VAL A 43 4.07 -13.39 -14.56
C VAL A 43 5.44 -13.76 -13.98
N GLU A 44 5.59 -14.96 -13.45
CA GLU A 44 6.82 -15.43 -12.83
C GLU A 44 7.95 -15.61 -13.86
N GLU A 45 7.64 -16.16 -15.02
CA GLU A 45 8.59 -16.29 -16.14
C GLU A 45 9.13 -14.93 -16.61
N ALA A 46 8.30 -13.87 -16.57
CA ALA A 46 8.75 -12.52 -16.89
C ALA A 46 9.72 -11.91 -15.89
N GLU A 47 9.77 -12.43 -14.66
CA GLU A 47 10.56 -11.92 -13.54
C GLU A 47 11.84 -12.75 -13.35
N LYS A 48 12.91 -12.34 -14.01
CA LYS A 48 14.18 -13.10 -14.06
C LYS A 48 15.12 -12.88 -12.88
N THR A 49 14.82 -11.97 -11.97
CA THR A 49 15.68 -11.63 -10.83
C THR A 49 15.15 -12.29 -9.58
N LYS A 50 16.01 -12.96 -8.81
CA LYS A 50 15.65 -13.71 -7.60
C LYS A 50 14.74 -12.94 -6.62
N ASP A 51 14.99 -11.64 -6.45
CA ASP A 51 14.24 -10.78 -5.51
C ASP A 51 13.23 -9.88 -6.24
N SER A 52 12.78 -10.29 -7.45
CA SER A 52 11.77 -9.53 -8.19
C SER A 52 10.42 -9.55 -7.48
N ARG A 53 9.80 -8.37 -7.38
CA ARG A 53 8.41 -8.29 -6.98
C ARG A 53 7.53 -8.80 -8.11
N LEU A 54 6.78 -9.87 -7.88
CA LEU A 54 5.85 -10.46 -8.85
C LEU A 54 4.55 -9.68 -8.93
N ALA A 55 4.00 -9.34 -7.77
CA ALA A 55 2.70 -8.69 -7.64
C ALA A 55 2.70 -7.64 -6.54
N ARG A 56 1.62 -6.88 -6.47
CA ARG A 56 1.19 -6.09 -5.31
C ARG A 56 -0.20 -6.54 -4.91
N GLU A 57 -0.50 -6.45 -3.65
CA GLU A 57 -1.80 -6.82 -3.12
C GLU A 57 -2.54 -5.58 -2.60
N PHE A 58 -3.83 -5.52 -2.88
CA PHE A 58 -4.79 -4.67 -2.20
C PHE A 58 -5.74 -5.56 -1.41
N VAL A 59 -5.90 -5.26 -0.14
CA VAL A 59 -6.96 -5.84 0.68
C VAL A 59 -7.98 -4.75 0.93
N VAL A 60 -9.21 -4.97 0.48
CA VAL A 60 -10.31 -4.01 0.61
C VAL A 60 -11.44 -4.60 1.45
N ALA A 61 -11.92 -3.84 2.44
CA ALA A 61 -13.10 -4.22 3.20
C ALA A 61 -14.35 -4.08 2.34
N LEU A 62 -15.28 -5.01 2.50
CA LEU A 62 -16.59 -4.99 1.85
C LEU A 62 -17.65 -4.59 2.88
N PRO A 63 -18.64 -3.75 2.50
CA PRO A 63 -19.72 -3.36 3.41
C PRO A 63 -20.56 -4.58 3.79
N VAL A 64 -20.78 -4.78 5.07
CA VAL A 64 -21.65 -5.85 5.59
C VAL A 64 -23.13 -5.61 5.28
N GLU A 65 -23.48 -4.38 4.95
CA GLU A 65 -24.82 -3.94 4.56
C GLU A 65 -25.22 -4.47 3.16
N LEU A 66 -24.23 -4.82 2.33
CA LEU A 66 -24.45 -5.29 0.96
C LEU A 66 -24.42 -6.81 0.87
N GLY A 67 -25.15 -7.35 -0.10
CA GLY A 67 -25.15 -8.78 -0.40
C GLY A 67 -24.00 -9.19 -1.34
N ARG A 68 -23.76 -10.51 -1.43
CA ARG A 68 -22.68 -11.09 -2.27
C ARG A 68 -22.71 -10.63 -3.72
N GLY A 69 -23.90 -10.54 -4.32
CA GLY A 69 -24.05 -10.09 -5.71
C GLY A 69 -23.58 -8.64 -5.89
N GLU A 70 -23.88 -7.78 -4.92
CA GLU A 70 -23.47 -6.38 -4.92
C GLU A 70 -21.96 -6.25 -4.69
N TRP A 71 -21.37 -7.06 -3.81
CA TRP A 71 -19.90 -7.12 -3.63
C TRP A 71 -19.17 -7.47 -4.91
N ILE A 72 -19.66 -8.52 -5.62
CA ILE A 72 -19.06 -8.98 -6.87
C ILE A 72 -19.16 -7.90 -7.95
N ALA A 73 -20.34 -7.29 -8.12
CA ALA A 73 -20.54 -6.23 -9.10
C ALA A 73 -19.67 -5.00 -8.79
N MET A 74 -19.69 -4.54 -7.54
CA MET A 74 -18.89 -3.40 -7.07
C MET A 74 -17.39 -3.63 -7.25
N LEU A 75 -16.90 -4.81 -6.89
CA LEU A 75 -15.48 -5.17 -7.01
C LEU A 75 -15.07 -5.29 -8.49
N THR A 76 -15.93 -5.88 -9.32
CA THR A 76 -15.72 -6.00 -10.77
C THR A 76 -15.61 -4.62 -11.42
N ASP A 77 -16.56 -3.73 -11.16
CA ASP A 77 -16.54 -2.35 -11.68
C ASP A 77 -15.28 -1.60 -11.26
N PHE A 78 -14.90 -1.73 -9.99
CA PHE A 78 -13.71 -1.08 -9.46
C PHE A 78 -12.42 -1.59 -10.14
N ILE A 79 -12.25 -2.91 -10.23
CA ILE A 79 -11.06 -3.53 -10.83
C ILE A 79 -10.96 -3.19 -12.31
N GLN A 80 -12.07 -3.30 -13.03
CA GLN A 80 -12.10 -3.00 -14.46
C GLN A 80 -11.72 -1.56 -14.74
N ALA A 81 -12.31 -0.60 -14.02
CA ALA A 81 -12.10 0.83 -14.25
C ALA A 81 -10.69 1.31 -13.83
N ASN A 82 -10.16 0.78 -12.74
CA ASN A 82 -8.95 1.31 -12.12
C ASN A 82 -7.68 0.52 -12.47
N PHE A 83 -7.79 -0.75 -12.83
CA PHE A 83 -6.65 -1.63 -13.10
C PHE A 83 -6.68 -2.17 -14.52
N ALA A 84 -7.65 -3.00 -14.91
CA ALA A 84 -7.65 -3.67 -16.21
C ALA A 84 -7.70 -2.69 -17.38
N ALA A 85 -8.60 -1.71 -17.35
CA ALA A 85 -8.67 -0.64 -18.36
C ALA A 85 -7.42 0.27 -18.40
N LYS A 86 -6.52 0.16 -17.42
CA LYS A 86 -5.24 0.89 -17.37
C LYS A 86 -4.02 0.01 -17.72
N GLY A 87 -4.27 -1.21 -18.20
CA GLY A 87 -3.24 -2.15 -18.65
C GLY A 87 -2.60 -3.00 -17.54
N MET A 88 -3.23 -3.07 -16.37
CA MET A 88 -2.78 -3.89 -15.24
C MET A 88 -3.67 -5.13 -15.14
N CYS A 89 -3.07 -6.33 -15.18
CA CYS A 89 -3.81 -7.55 -14.90
C CYS A 89 -4.07 -7.65 -13.39
N ALA A 90 -5.23 -8.19 -13.04
CA ALA A 90 -5.64 -8.41 -11.66
C ALA A 90 -6.19 -9.82 -11.45
N ASP A 91 -5.94 -10.38 -10.28
CA ASP A 91 -6.57 -11.60 -9.80
C ASP A 91 -7.21 -11.30 -8.45
N ALA A 92 -8.52 -11.42 -8.38
CA ALA A 92 -9.28 -11.04 -7.20
C ALA A 92 -10.02 -12.23 -6.60
N CYS A 93 -10.11 -12.24 -5.27
CA CYS A 93 -10.96 -13.16 -4.53
C CYS A 93 -11.66 -12.45 -3.36
N ILE A 94 -12.87 -12.90 -3.06
CA ILE A 94 -13.64 -12.45 -1.89
C ILE A 94 -13.58 -13.54 -0.83
N HIS A 95 -13.22 -13.13 0.37
CA HIS A 95 -13.23 -13.95 1.57
C HIS A 95 -14.31 -13.46 2.54
N ASP A 96 -15.11 -14.41 3.01
CA ASP A 96 -16.10 -14.20 4.07
C ASP A 96 -16.33 -15.53 4.80
N THR A 97 -15.97 -15.62 6.07
CA THR A 97 -16.13 -16.85 6.86
C THR A 97 -17.38 -16.84 7.74
N ASP A 98 -17.75 -15.66 8.26
CA ASP A 98 -18.76 -15.53 9.32
C ASP A 98 -19.60 -14.25 9.21
N GLY A 99 -19.49 -13.53 8.12
CA GLY A 99 -20.22 -12.27 7.88
C GLY A 99 -19.70 -11.06 8.68
N HIS A 100 -18.68 -11.23 9.52
CA HIS A 100 -18.17 -10.14 10.36
C HIS A 100 -17.09 -9.28 9.73
N ASN A 101 -16.37 -9.83 8.74
CA ASN A 101 -15.28 -9.13 8.09
C ASN A 101 -15.14 -9.54 6.61
N PRO A 102 -16.18 -9.35 5.80
CA PRO A 102 -16.09 -9.61 4.38
C PRO A 102 -15.03 -8.69 3.76
N HIS A 103 -14.12 -9.27 3.00
CA HIS A 103 -13.03 -8.52 2.36
C HIS A 103 -12.60 -9.18 1.06
N ALA A 104 -11.99 -8.39 0.20
CA ALA A 104 -11.42 -8.89 -1.04
C ALA A 104 -9.92 -8.68 -1.09
N HIS A 105 -9.22 -9.69 -1.58
CA HIS A 105 -7.84 -9.64 -1.98
C HIS A 105 -7.77 -9.40 -3.48
N ILE A 106 -6.99 -8.42 -3.90
CA ILE A 106 -6.76 -8.07 -5.30
C ILE A 106 -5.27 -8.12 -5.55
N MET A 107 -4.81 -9.18 -6.21
CA MET A 107 -3.42 -9.31 -6.64
C MET A 107 -3.26 -8.63 -7.99
N LEU A 108 -2.31 -7.70 -8.10
CA LEU A 108 -2.09 -6.86 -9.27
C LEU A 108 -0.68 -7.05 -9.81
N THR A 109 -0.55 -7.13 -11.13
CA THR A 109 0.76 -7.15 -11.76
C THR A 109 1.50 -5.82 -11.57
N VAL A 110 2.82 -5.89 -11.54
CA VAL A 110 3.71 -4.72 -11.41
C VAL A 110 4.36 -4.32 -12.73
N ARG A 111 4.16 -5.13 -13.76
CA ARG A 111 4.70 -4.95 -15.10
C ARG A 111 3.57 -4.62 -16.07
N PRO A 112 3.63 -3.52 -16.82
CA PRO A 112 2.63 -3.22 -17.83
C PRO A 112 2.79 -4.11 -19.06
N LEU A 113 1.71 -4.23 -19.84
CA LEU A 113 1.70 -4.89 -21.14
C LEU A 113 1.96 -3.91 -22.27
N LYS A 114 2.54 -4.41 -23.37
CA LYS A 114 2.56 -3.75 -24.67
C LYS A 114 1.25 -4.02 -25.41
N GLU A 115 0.99 -3.27 -26.47
CA GLU A 115 -0.18 -3.47 -27.34
C GLU A 115 -0.29 -4.88 -27.93
N ASN A 116 0.85 -5.55 -28.10
CA ASN A 116 0.91 -6.93 -28.60
C ASN A 116 0.79 -8.02 -27.51
N GLY A 117 0.39 -7.67 -26.31
CA GLY A 117 0.20 -8.60 -25.21
C GLY A 117 1.48 -9.07 -24.50
N THR A 118 2.66 -8.59 -24.90
CA THR A 118 3.90 -8.97 -24.22
C THR A 118 4.24 -8.02 -23.08
N TRP A 119 4.98 -8.50 -22.08
CA TRP A 119 5.39 -7.68 -20.94
C TRP A 119 6.38 -6.57 -21.34
N GLN A 120 6.15 -5.36 -20.82
CA GLN A 120 7.14 -4.29 -20.83
C GLN A 120 8.20 -4.53 -19.77
N GLN A 121 9.37 -3.93 -19.93
CA GLN A 121 10.39 -3.94 -18.90
C GLN A 121 10.03 -2.94 -17.78
N LYS A 122 10.26 -3.30 -16.50
CA LYS A 122 10.06 -2.40 -15.35
C LYS A 122 11.06 -1.25 -15.34
N THR A 123 12.26 -1.52 -15.85
CA THR A 123 13.35 -0.54 -15.94
C THR A 123 14.00 -0.63 -17.32
N GLU A 124 14.38 0.51 -17.85
CA GLU A 124 15.17 0.62 -19.08
C GLU A 124 16.61 0.93 -18.72
N LYS A 125 17.56 0.32 -19.45
CA LYS A 125 18.99 0.58 -19.23
C LYS A 125 19.30 2.02 -19.55
N GLU A 126 19.92 2.71 -18.60
CA GLU A 126 20.32 4.11 -18.73
C GLU A 126 21.84 4.22 -18.74
N TYR A 127 22.37 4.80 -19.80
CA TYR A 127 23.80 5.03 -19.98
C TYR A 127 24.19 6.39 -19.43
N LEU A 128 25.26 6.46 -18.67
CA LEU A 128 25.85 7.71 -18.21
C LEU A 128 26.73 8.27 -19.31
N CYS A 129 26.29 9.39 -19.87
CA CYS A 129 26.98 10.12 -20.93
C CYS A 129 27.53 11.44 -20.40
N VAL A 130 28.52 11.97 -21.09
CA VAL A 130 29.15 13.23 -20.70
C VAL A 130 29.28 14.16 -21.90
N GLN A 131 29.09 15.47 -21.65
CA GLN A 131 29.34 16.57 -22.60
C GLN A 131 29.76 17.79 -21.79
N GLY A 132 30.88 18.44 -22.21
CA GLY A 132 31.34 19.69 -21.57
C GLY A 132 31.60 19.58 -20.07
N GLY A 133 31.89 18.39 -19.54
CA GLY A 133 32.07 18.14 -18.11
C GLY A 133 30.77 17.84 -17.33
N GLU A 134 29.60 17.93 -17.94
CA GLU A 134 28.33 17.53 -17.37
C GLU A 134 28.10 16.03 -17.62
N GLU A 135 27.63 15.28 -16.58
CA GLU A 135 27.22 13.88 -16.70
C GLU A 135 25.70 13.78 -16.65
N ARG A 136 25.10 13.08 -17.61
CA ARG A 136 23.66 12.84 -17.69
C ARG A 136 23.35 11.42 -18.14
N GLY A 137 22.23 10.86 -17.62
CA GLY A 137 21.72 9.55 -18.01
C GLY A 137 20.81 9.64 -19.23
N PHE A 138 20.99 8.71 -20.19
CA PHE A 138 20.15 8.57 -21.38
C PHE A 138 19.80 7.09 -21.60
N THR A 139 18.54 6.82 -21.94
CA THR A 139 18.14 5.52 -22.46
C THR A 139 18.76 5.27 -23.84
N ALA A 140 18.69 4.03 -24.34
CA ALA A 140 19.23 3.72 -25.66
C ALA A 140 18.56 4.52 -26.79
N THR A 141 17.28 4.82 -26.63
CA THR A 141 16.49 5.60 -27.60
C THR A 141 16.86 7.08 -27.53
N GLU A 142 16.89 7.67 -26.34
CA GLU A 142 17.26 9.07 -26.13
C GLU A 142 18.70 9.35 -26.56
N PHE A 143 19.61 8.39 -26.34
CA PHE A 143 21.00 8.57 -26.70
C PHE A 143 21.22 8.81 -28.23
N LYS A 144 20.34 8.28 -29.08
CA LYS A 144 20.44 8.52 -30.54
C LYS A 144 20.34 10.02 -30.87
N SER A 145 19.46 10.74 -30.21
CA SER A 145 19.32 12.21 -30.35
C SER A 145 20.45 12.94 -29.62
N ALA A 146 20.73 12.55 -28.38
CA ALA A 146 21.81 13.16 -27.59
C ALA A 146 23.19 13.03 -28.22
N GLN A 147 23.46 11.94 -28.93
CA GLN A 147 24.72 11.75 -29.66
C GLN A 147 24.91 12.79 -30.76
N VAL A 148 23.83 13.20 -31.44
CA VAL A 148 23.87 14.25 -32.47
C VAL A 148 24.17 15.61 -31.83
N GLU A 149 23.74 15.82 -30.59
CA GLU A 149 24.04 17.01 -29.79
C GLU A 149 25.45 17.02 -29.18
N GLY A 150 26.22 15.93 -29.36
CA GLY A 150 27.60 15.83 -28.89
C GLY A 150 27.77 15.12 -27.54
N TRP A 151 26.73 14.45 -27.03
CA TRP A 151 26.87 13.61 -25.82
C TRP A 151 27.60 12.31 -26.14
N GLU A 152 28.55 11.92 -25.32
CA GLU A 152 29.32 10.68 -25.48
C GLU A 152 29.09 9.73 -24.31
N LYS A 153 28.93 8.42 -24.61
CA LYS A 153 28.90 7.37 -23.58
C LYS A 153 30.25 7.24 -22.91
N GLN A 154 30.29 7.12 -21.62
CA GLN A 154 31.50 6.86 -20.87
C GLN A 154 31.85 5.36 -20.89
N TYR A 155 33.13 5.06 -21.04
CA TYR A 155 33.69 3.72 -20.94
C TYR A 155 34.84 3.71 -19.94
N GLN A 156 35.22 2.51 -19.49
CA GLN A 156 36.32 2.35 -18.57
C GLN A 156 37.64 2.25 -19.37
N TYR A 157 38.61 3.08 -19.03
CA TYR A 157 39.93 3.12 -19.61
C TYR A 157 40.99 2.86 -18.55
N ARG A 158 42.20 2.42 -19.00
CA ARG A 158 43.36 2.20 -18.13
C ARG A 158 44.21 3.47 -18.10
N ASP A 159 44.35 4.00 -16.87
CA ASP A 159 45.26 5.11 -16.59
C ASP A 159 46.30 4.61 -15.56
N GLY A 160 47.44 4.18 -16.06
CA GLY A 160 48.47 3.51 -15.29
C GLY A 160 47.94 2.23 -14.60
N LYS A 161 47.90 2.24 -13.25
CA LYS A 161 47.35 1.13 -12.44
C LYS A 161 45.82 1.29 -12.11
N LYS A 162 45.26 2.44 -12.47
CA LYS A 162 43.83 2.74 -12.15
C LYS A 162 42.96 2.52 -13.37
N LYS A 163 41.68 2.35 -13.11
CA LYS A 163 40.62 2.32 -14.13
C LYS A 163 39.72 3.54 -13.91
N VAL A 164 39.56 4.32 -14.95
CA VAL A 164 38.76 5.56 -14.93
C VAL A 164 37.66 5.52 -15.98
N TYR A 165 36.53 6.16 -15.68
CA TYR A 165 35.45 6.32 -16.64
C TYR A 165 35.56 7.68 -17.31
N MET A 166 35.54 7.69 -18.66
CA MET A 166 35.55 8.91 -19.45
C MET A 166 34.96 8.71 -20.85
N ALA A 167 34.73 9.81 -21.56
CA ALA A 167 34.30 9.80 -22.95
C ALA A 167 35.39 9.24 -23.87
N PRO A 168 35.02 8.61 -24.99
CA PRO A 168 35.99 8.17 -26.01
C PRO A 168 36.91 9.30 -26.50
N SER A 169 36.35 10.48 -26.79
CA SER A 169 37.14 11.64 -27.25
C SER A 169 38.18 12.08 -26.23
N ALA A 170 37.83 12.10 -24.95
CA ALA A 170 38.75 12.46 -23.88
C ALA A 170 39.84 11.40 -23.64
N ALA A 171 39.51 10.14 -23.83
CA ALA A 171 40.46 9.04 -23.70
C ALA A 171 41.45 8.99 -24.86
N GLU A 172 40.99 9.26 -26.08
CA GLU A 172 41.82 9.36 -27.29
C GLU A 172 42.84 10.51 -27.14
N ALA A 173 42.41 11.67 -26.69
CA ALA A 173 43.29 12.82 -26.42
C ALA A 173 44.39 12.51 -25.38
N GLN A 174 44.16 11.53 -24.48
CA GLN A 174 45.12 11.11 -23.46
C GLN A 174 45.87 9.80 -23.83
N GLY A 175 45.57 9.20 -24.98
CA GLY A 175 46.18 7.96 -25.43
C GLY A 175 45.88 6.75 -24.56
N LEU A 176 44.72 6.72 -23.91
CA LEU A 176 44.34 5.67 -22.97
C LEU A 176 43.66 4.48 -23.64
N GLU A 177 43.99 3.27 -23.19
CA GLU A 177 43.41 2.04 -23.72
C GLU A 177 42.08 1.71 -23.03
N ARG A 178 41.04 1.43 -23.84
CA ARG A 178 39.73 1.01 -23.37
C ARG A 178 39.75 -0.40 -22.81
N VAL A 179 39.23 -0.59 -21.54
CA VAL A 179 39.22 -1.87 -20.88
C VAL A 179 37.79 -2.44 -20.65
N SER A 180 36.74 -1.64 -20.89
CA SER A 180 35.37 -2.14 -20.82
C SER A 180 34.72 -2.29 -22.18
N LYS A 181 34.03 -3.42 -22.39
CA LYS A 181 33.17 -3.63 -23.56
C LYS A 181 31.91 -2.77 -23.52
N TYR A 182 31.33 -2.62 -22.33
CA TYR A 182 30.05 -1.94 -22.13
C TYR A 182 30.26 -0.55 -21.55
N PRO A 183 29.39 0.41 -21.92
CA PRO A 183 29.44 1.75 -21.38
C PRO A 183 29.03 1.77 -19.91
N LYS A 184 29.44 2.82 -19.20
CA LYS A 184 28.96 3.15 -17.85
C LYS A 184 27.44 3.30 -17.87
N SER A 185 26.77 2.70 -16.94
CA SER A 185 25.32 2.79 -16.78
C SER A 185 24.95 3.02 -15.34
N THR A 186 23.75 3.56 -15.12
CA THR A 186 23.18 3.63 -13.77
C THR A 186 22.97 2.21 -13.21
N LYS A 187 23.06 2.08 -11.91
CA LYS A 187 22.97 0.77 -11.23
C LYS A 187 21.61 0.09 -11.45
N TYR A 188 20.54 0.87 -11.43
CA TYR A 188 19.17 0.34 -11.48
C TYR A 188 18.44 0.64 -12.80
N GLY A 189 19.04 1.41 -13.70
CA GLY A 189 18.38 1.90 -14.90
C GLY A 189 17.35 3.00 -14.60
N ARG A 190 16.65 3.44 -15.63
CA ARG A 190 15.50 4.35 -15.52
C ARG A 190 14.23 3.52 -15.37
N GLN A 191 13.42 3.83 -14.36
CA GLN A 191 12.17 3.15 -14.13
C GLN A 191 11.17 3.45 -15.27
N ASN A 192 10.44 2.44 -15.72
CA ASN A 192 9.34 2.61 -16.66
C ASN A 192 8.31 3.59 -16.07
N PRO A 193 7.90 4.64 -16.80
CA PRO A 193 7.00 5.67 -16.27
C PRO A 193 5.65 5.11 -15.77
N VAL A 194 5.11 4.09 -16.43
CA VAL A 194 3.86 3.43 -16.01
C VAL A 194 4.08 2.69 -14.69
N THR A 195 5.17 1.94 -14.57
CA THR A 195 5.53 1.24 -13.33
C THR A 195 5.82 2.22 -12.19
N ALA A 196 6.49 3.33 -12.48
CA ALA A 196 6.76 4.39 -11.52
C ALA A 196 5.46 5.00 -10.99
N ARG A 197 4.55 5.39 -11.91
CA ARG A 197 3.23 5.91 -11.56
C ARG A 197 2.44 4.92 -10.69
N TRP A 198 2.37 3.65 -11.09
CA TRP A 198 1.65 2.63 -10.31
C TRP A 198 2.24 2.39 -8.91
N SER A 199 3.49 2.79 -8.69
CA SER A 199 4.18 2.63 -7.41
C SER A 199 4.23 3.92 -6.58
N SER A 200 3.62 5.01 -7.05
CA SER A 200 3.62 6.29 -6.36
C SER A 200 2.57 6.35 -5.24
N GLU A 201 2.82 7.18 -4.23
CA GLU A 201 1.88 7.44 -3.14
C GLU A 201 0.62 8.15 -3.65
N GLU A 202 0.76 9.05 -4.62
CA GLU A 202 -0.35 9.76 -5.24
C GLU A 202 -1.32 8.78 -5.90
N GLN A 203 -0.80 7.78 -6.61
CA GLN A 203 -1.63 6.76 -7.24
C GLN A 203 -2.35 5.88 -6.20
N LEU A 204 -1.69 5.57 -5.08
CA LEU A 204 -2.31 4.85 -3.98
C LEU A 204 -3.49 5.64 -3.39
N VAL A 205 -3.32 6.94 -3.17
CA VAL A 205 -4.39 7.81 -2.68
C VAL A 205 -5.56 7.85 -3.65
N LEU A 206 -5.29 7.96 -4.97
CA LEU A 206 -6.33 7.92 -6.01
C LEU A 206 -7.11 6.60 -6.01
N TRP A 207 -6.44 5.46 -5.86
CA TRP A 207 -7.13 4.16 -5.78
C TRP A 207 -7.97 4.03 -4.50
N ARG A 208 -7.47 4.52 -3.36
CA ARG A 208 -8.24 4.54 -2.11
C ARG A 208 -9.49 5.42 -2.21
N ALA A 209 -9.36 6.59 -2.85
CA ALA A 209 -10.48 7.48 -3.11
C ALA A 209 -11.51 6.81 -4.04
N ALA A 210 -11.05 6.23 -5.16
CA ALA A 210 -11.91 5.54 -6.12
C ALA A 210 -12.65 4.35 -5.49
N TRP A 211 -12.00 3.60 -4.57
CA TRP A 211 -12.66 2.54 -3.82
C TRP A 211 -13.77 3.09 -2.93
N ALA A 212 -13.48 4.12 -2.14
CA ALA A 212 -14.48 4.75 -1.26
C ALA A 212 -15.67 5.28 -2.06
N ASP A 213 -15.43 5.92 -3.20
CA ASP A 213 -16.50 6.41 -4.09
C ASP A 213 -17.34 5.27 -4.67
N THR A 214 -16.71 4.16 -5.03
CA THR A 214 -17.41 2.99 -5.57
C THR A 214 -18.29 2.35 -4.50
N VAL A 215 -17.77 2.18 -3.28
CA VAL A 215 -18.54 1.69 -2.12
C VAL A 215 -19.71 2.61 -1.82
N ASN A 216 -19.48 3.91 -1.73
CA ASN A 216 -20.52 4.88 -1.38
C ASN A 216 -21.65 4.94 -2.42
N ARG A 217 -21.32 4.85 -3.70
CA ARG A 217 -22.34 4.76 -4.77
C ARG A 217 -23.16 3.48 -4.68
N CYS A 218 -22.54 2.36 -4.30
CA CYS A 218 -23.25 1.11 -4.14
C CYS A 218 -24.19 1.15 -2.92
N LEU A 219 -23.71 1.63 -1.77
CA LEU A 219 -24.51 1.81 -0.56
C LEU A 219 -25.71 2.73 -0.82
N GLU A 220 -25.50 3.84 -1.54
CA GLU A 220 -26.58 4.78 -1.87
C GLU A 220 -27.64 4.14 -2.77
N ARG A 221 -27.23 3.40 -3.81
CA ARG A 221 -28.17 2.68 -4.70
C ARG A 221 -28.99 1.64 -3.96
N SER A 222 -28.41 1.01 -2.94
CA SER A 222 -29.08 -0.01 -2.10
C SER A 222 -29.84 0.61 -0.92
N GLY A 223 -29.92 1.95 -0.82
CA GLY A 223 -30.70 2.67 0.19
C GLY A 223 -30.06 2.75 1.57
N HIS A 224 -28.77 2.45 1.69
CA HIS A 224 -28.03 2.53 2.95
C HIS A 224 -27.52 3.95 3.22
N ALA A 225 -27.56 4.36 4.49
CA ALA A 225 -27.08 5.67 4.94
C ALA A 225 -25.57 5.69 5.27
N GLU A 226 -24.98 4.53 5.50
CA GLU A 226 -23.58 4.35 5.81
C GLU A 226 -22.68 4.88 4.67
N ARG A 227 -21.56 5.47 5.05
CA ARG A 227 -20.57 6.00 4.09
C ARG A 227 -19.16 5.71 4.59
N VAL A 228 -18.27 5.42 3.67
CA VAL A 228 -16.84 5.25 3.90
C VAL A 228 -16.05 6.45 3.40
N ASP A 229 -14.92 6.73 4.06
CA ASP A 229 -14.00 7.80 3.66
C ASP A 229 -12.57 7.23 3.69
N HIS A 230 -11.83 7.42 2.62
CA HIS A 230 -10.46 6.91 2.46
C HIS A 230 -9.42 7.71 3.24
N ARG A 231 -9.78 8.91 3.70
CA ARG A 231 -8.88 9.82 4.43
C ARG A 231 -8.75 9.38 5.88
N SER A 232 -7.61 9.69 6.47
CA SER A 232 -7.39 9.48 7.91
C SER A 232 -8.31 10.37 8.76
N HIS A 233 -8.50 10.02 10.02
CA HIS A 233 -9.27 10.84 10.96
C HIS A 233 -8.70 12.26 11.05
N ALA A 234 -7.37 12.41 11.05
CA ALA A 234 -6.71 13.71 11.09
C ALA A 234 -7.03 14.57 9.85
N GLU A 235 -6.97 13.99 8.65
CA GLU A 235 -7.31 14.68 7.39
C GLU A 235 -8.80 15.07 7.31
N ARG A 236 -9.65 14.30 7.98
CA ARG A 236 -11.09 14.57 8.09
C ARG A 236 -11.41 15.59 9.17
N GLY A 237 -10.43 16.01 9.96
CA GLY A 237 -10.64 16.89 11.12
C GLY A 237 -11.45 16.23 12.23
N LEU A 238 -11.39 14.90 12.34
CA LEU A 238 -12.06 14.16 13.40
C LEU A 238 -11.14 14.06 14.62
N ASP A 239 -11.70 14.35 15.78
CA ASP A 239 -10.99 14.21 17.07
C ASP A 239 -10.96 12.76 17.57
N GLU A 240 -11.72 11.86 16.94
CA GLU A 240 -11.75 10.44 17.27
C GLU A 240 -10.42 9.77 16.96
N GLN A 241 -9.94 8.93 17.89
CA GLN A 241 -8.71 8.17 17.67
C GLN A 241 -9.00 6.93 16.81
N PRO A 242 -8.15 6.63 15.80
CA PRO A 242 -8.24 5.40 15.05
C PRO A 242 -7.81 4.20 15.91
N THR A 243 -8.48 3.06 15.75
CA THR A 243 -8.03 1.79 16.32
C THR A 243 -6.77 1.29 15.62
N ILE A 244 -5.97 0.50 16.33
CA ILE A 244 -4.77 -0.13 15.76
C ILE A 244 -5.08 -1.55 15.29
N HIS A 245 -4.29 -2.06 14.35
CA HIS A 245 -4.38 -3.45 13.93
C HIS A 245 -3.96 -4.39 15.08
N GLU A 246 -4.87 -5.25 15.52
CA GLU A 246 -4.64 -6.20 16.63
C GLU A 246 -3.65 -7.31 16.23
N GLY A 247 -3.83 -7.86 15.04
CA GLY A 247 -3.06 -8.98 14.54
C GLY A 247 -3.57 -10.35 15.01
N VAL A 248 -3.17 -11.39 14.28
CA VAL A 248 -3.66 -12.77 14.50
C VAL A 248 -3.25 -13.29 15.89
N VAL A 249 -2.04 -12.98 16.33
CA VAL A 249 -1.50 -13.44 17.62
C VAL A 249 -2.30 -12.85 18.79
N ALA A 250 -2.54 -11.54 18.79
CA ALA A 250 -3.29 -10.87 19.83
C ALA A 250 -4.71 -11.42 19.94
N ARG A 251 -5.40 -11.61 18.81
CA ARG A 251 -6.74 -12.23 18.77
C ARG A 251 -6.74 -13.69 19.24
N ALA A 252 -5.70 -14.46 18.91
CA ALA A 252 -5.57 -15.84 19.37
C ALA A 252 -5.36 -15.93 20.88
N LEU A 253 -4.62 -14.99 21.47
CA LEU A 253 -4.45 -14.87 22.92
C LEU A 253 -5.78 -14.54 23.62
N GLU A 254 -6.52 -13.56 23.11
CA GLU A 254 -7.83 -13.17 23.63
C GLU A 254 -8.83 -14.34 23.61
N LYS A 255 -8.86 -15.14 22.52
CA LYS A 255 -9.68 -16.35 22.44
C LYS A 255 -9.34 -17.40 23.51
N LYS A 256 -8.11 -17.38 24.04
CA LYS A 256 -7.65 -18.23 25.15
C LYS A 256 -7.82 -17.59 26.52
N GLY A 257 -8.47 -16.42 26.60
CA GLY A 257 -8.69 -15.68 27.85
C GLY A 257 -7.46 -14.89 28.34
N ILE A 258 -6.43 -14.74 27.51
CA ILE A 258 -5.24 -13.96 27.83
C ILE A 258 -5.41 -12.55 27.24
N ILE A 259 -5.40 -11.54 28.11
CA ILE A 259 -5.57 -10.14 27.72
C ILE A 259 -4.34 -9.71 26.88
N SER A 260 -4.59 -9.17 25.71
CA SER A 260 -3.57 -8.61 24.84
C SER A 260 -3.57 -7.08 24.93
N ASP A 261 -2.40 -6.46 25.10
CA ASP A 261 -2.24 -5.00 25.19
C ASP A 261 -2.85 -4.28 23.98
N ARG A 262 -2.75 -4.87 22.78
CA ARG A 262 -3.32 -4.28 21.56
C ARG A 262 -4.85 -4.31 21.56
N CYS A 263 -5.44 -5.40 22.01
CA CYS A 263 -6.89 -5.51 22.11
C CYS A 263 -7.43 -4.60 23.22
N GLU A 264 -6.70 -4.51 24.34
CA GLU A 264 -7.05 -3.62 25.45
C GLU A 264 -6.99 -2.15 25.02
N LEU A 265 -5.93 -1.76 24.33
CA LEU A 265 -5.80 -0.42 23.78
C LEU A 265 -6.96 -0.08 22.83
N ASN A 266 -7.37 -1.01 21.98
CA ASN A 266 -8.54 -0.80 21.11
C ASN A 266 -9.85 -0.69 21.89
N ARG A 267 -10.01 -1.42 23.00
CA ARG A 267 -11.16 -1.26 23.90
C ARG A 267 -11.20 0.13 24.51
N GLN A 268 -10.04 0.63 24.98
CA GLN A 268 -9.93 1.99 25.52
C GLN A 268 -10.24 3.05 24.46
N ILE A 269 -9.62 2.96 23.27
CA ILE A 269 -9.89 3.88 22.16
C ILE A 269 -11.39 3.91 21.81
N LYS A 270 -12.04 2.76 21.75
CA LYS A 270 -13.50 2.68 21.49
C LYS A 270 -14.32 3.35 22.57
N ALA A 271 -13.95 3.14 23.84
CA ALA A 271 -14.62 3.76 25.00
C ALA A 271 -14.44 5.29 24.98
N ASP A 272 -13.22 5.76 24.72
CA ASP A 272 -12.91 7.19 24.67
C ASP A 272 -13.63 7.88 23.51
N ASN A 273 -13.68 7.25 22.34
CA ASN A 273 -14.43 7.76 21.19
C ASN A 273 -15.95 7.79 21.46
N ALA A 274 -16.49 6.81 22.19
CA ALA A 274 -17.90 6.81 22.58
C ALA A 274 -18.20 7.98 23.53
N LEU A 275 -17.33 8.20 24.52
CA LEU A 275 -17.44 9.33 25.45
C LEU A 275 -17.33 10.68 24.71
N LEU A 276 -16.42 10.78 23.75
CA LEU A 276 -16.28 11.98 22.91
C LEU A 276 -17.55 12.29 22.12
N ARG A 277 -18.16 11.26 21.50
CA ARG A 277 -19.45 11.43 20.78
C ARG A 277 -20.56 11.87 21.70
N GLU A 278 -20.65 11.29 22.89
CA GLU A 278 -21.62 11.69 23.89
C GLU A 278 -21.44 13.15 24.31
N LEU A 279 -20.18 13.57 24.58
CA LEU A 279 -19.83 14.94 24.92
C LEU A 279 -20.23 15.92 23.81
N LYS A 280 -19.89 15.59 22.53
CA LYS A 280 -20.30 16.41 21.38
C LYS A 280 -21.82 16.54 21.27
N SER A 281 -22.57 15.46 21.54
CA SER A 281 -24.02 15.48 21.56
C SER A 281 -24.57 16.40 22.67
N LEU A 282 -23.97 16.37 23.87
CA LEU A 282 -24.34 17.25 24.97
C LEU A 282 -24.02 18.72 24.67
N VAL A 283 -22.86 18.99 24.09
CA VAL A 283 -22.50 20.34 23.64
C VAL A 283 -23.50 20.87 22.61
N LYS A 284 -23.89 20.05 21.64
CA LYS A 284 -24.92 20.41 20.68
C LYS A 284 -26.26 20.73 21.34
N LYS A 285 -26.73 19.86 22.26
CA LYS A 285 -27.93 20.09 23.03
C LYS A 285 -27.84 21.38 23.86
N LEU A 286 -26.67 21.66 24.45
CA LEU A 286 -26.43 22.90 25.18
C LEU A 286 -26.56 24.12 24.26
N MET A 287 -25.93 24.07 23.08
CA MET A 287 -26.02 25.17 22.10
C MET A 287 -27.44 25.40 21.62
N ASP A 288 -28.20 24.32 21.43
CA ASP A 288 -29.62 24.41 21.06
C ASP A 288 -30.47 24.97 22.21
N ALA A 289 -30.17 24.58 23.47
CA ALA A 289 -30.82 25.12 24.65
C ALA A 289 -30.51 26.61 24.87
N VAL A 290 -29.27 27.03 24.60
CA VAL A 290 -28.89 28.47 24.64
C VAL A 290 -29.72 29.30 23.69
N LYS A 291 -30.07 28.75 22.52
CA LYS A 291 -30.94 29.45 21.55
C LYS A 291 -32.38 29.57 22.01
N ASN A 292 -32.82 28.66 22.89
CA ASN A 292 -34.27 28.50 23.22
C ASN A 292 -34.70 28.89 24.64
N SER A 293 -33.83 28.85 25.67
CA SER A 293 -34.16 29.34 27.03
C SER A 293 -33.00 29.35 28.03
N VAL A 294 -32.97 30.38 28.90
CA VAL A 294 -31.94 30.62 29.93
C VAL A 294 -31.90 29.61 31.08
N PRO A 295 -32.98 29.02 31.60
CA PRO A 295 -32.92 28.09 32.75
C PRO A 295 -32.32 26.73 32.41
N ALA A 296 -32.57 26.18 31.24
CA ALA A 296 -32.02 24.89 30.81
C ALA A 296 -30.51 24.92 30.59
N ILE A 297 -29.95 26.11 30.42
CA ILE A 297 -28.52 26.34 30.15
C ILE A 297 -27.66 25.97 31.35
N ALA A 298 -28.06 26.34 32.55
CA ALA A 298 -27.25 26.12 33.75
C ALA A 298 -27.06 24.62 34.08
N GLU A 299 -28.09 23.81 33.93
CA GLU A 299 -28.02 22.35 34.19
C GLU A 299 -27.23 21.62 33.12
N ALA A 300 -27.44 21.99 31.84
CA ALA A 300 -26.68 21.41 30.73
C ALA A 300 -25.18 21.80 30.77
N MET A 301 -24.87 23.05 31.16
CA MET A 301 -23.50 23.51 31.38
C MET A 301 -22.79 22.72 32.49
N GLU A 302 -23.45 22.47 33.60
CA GLU A 302 -22.82 21.71 34.70
C GLU A 302 -22.57 20.25 34.27
N THR A 303 -23.49 19.65 33.55
CA THR A 303 -23.32 18.29 33.01
C THR A 303 -22.17 18.21 32.03
N VAL A 304 -22.06 19.16 31.08
CA VAL A 304 -20.95 19.25 30.13
C VAL A 304 -19.63 19.47 30.86
N ARG A 305 -19.62 20.37 31.85
CA ARG A 305 -18.41 20.67 32.62
C ARG A 305 -17.89 19.44 33.35
N GLN A 306 -18.76 18.67 33.99
CA GLN A 306 -18.36 17.45 34.69
C GLN A 306 -17.80 16.38 33.73
N LYS A 307 -18.45 16.18 32.58
CA LYS A 307 -17.94 15.25 31.57
C LYS A 307 -16.64 15.71 30.91
N MET A 308 -16.46 17.00 30.73
CA MET A 308 -15.17 17.56 30.27
C MET A 308 -14.04 17.33 31.27
N ILE A 309 -14.31 17.45 32.57
CA ILE A 309 -13.33 17.18 33.62
C ILE A 309 -12.90 15.70 33.57
N VAL A 310 -13.88 14.78 33.50
CA VAL A 310 -13.62 13.33 33.42
C VAL A 310 -12.80 13.01 32.15
N PHE A 311 -13.19 13.54 31.00
CA PHE A 311 -12.50 13.33 29.75
C PHE A 311 -11.06 13.86 29.79
N ARG A 312 -10.85 15.07 30.33
CA ARG A 312 -9.52 15.64 30.51
C ARG A 312 -8.66 14.79 31.44
N TYR A 313 -9.24 14.25 32.50
CA TYR A 313 -8.54 13.36 33.43
C TYR A 313 -8.13 12.04 32.75
N GLN A 314 -9.03 11.47 31.95
CA GLN A 314 -8.75 10.25 31.18
C GLN A 314 -7.65 10.48 30.13
N LEU A 315 -7.67 11.60 29.40
CA LEU A 315 -6.61 11.97 28.45
C LEU A 315 -5.23 12.11 29.13
N LEU A 316 -5.19 12.73 30.31
CA LEU A 316 -3.98 12.85 31.10
C LEU A 316 -3.48 11.47 31.57
N HIS A 317 -4.40 10.60 31.98
CA HIS A 317 -4.05 9.25 32.43
C HIS A 317 -3.52 8.38 31.30
N ILE A 318 -4.13 8.45 30.10
CA ILE A 318 -3.64 7.79 28.90
C ILE A 318 -2.26 8.31 28.51
N GLY A 319 -2.04 9.63 28.56
CA GLY A 319 -0.73 10.24 28.26
C GLY A 319 0.35 9.77 29.23
N THR A 320 0.05 9.70 30.53
CA THR A 320 0.98 9.18 31.54
C THR A 320 1.21 7.67 31.38
N GLY A 321 0.17 6.89 31.12
CA GLY A 321 0.28 5.45 30.86
C GLY A 321 1.11 5.14 29.62
N LYS A 322 0.91 5.85 28.53
CA LYS A 322 1.75 5.73 27.31
C LYS A 322 3.20 6.03 27.60
N LYS A 323 3.49 7.06 28.39
CA LYS A 323 4.86 7.42 28.76
C LYS A 323 5.50 6.33 29.65
N GLN A 324 4.80 5.84 30.65
CA GLN A 324 5.27 4.75 31.52
C GLN A 324 5.56 3.48 30.73
N ILE A 325 4.66 3.07 29.82
CA ILE A 325 4.86 1.89 28.94
C ILE A 325 6.08 2.11 28.04
N ALA A 326 6.24 3.28 27.44
CA ALA A 326 7.38 3.59 26.60
C ALA A 326 8.71 3.57 27.38
N ASP A 327 8.71 4.08 28.61
CA ASP A 327 9.87 4.08 29.48
C ASP A 327 10.21 2.64 29.96
N THR A 328 9.20 1.84 30.30
CA THR A 328 9.36 0.43 30.64
C THR A 328 9.89 -0.39 29.46
N LEU A 329 9.35 -0.19 28.25
CA LEU A 329 9.83 -0.83 27.02
C LEU A 329 11.29 -0.47 26.73
N ARG A 330 11.67 0.79 26.90
CA ARG A 330 13.08 1.23 26.75
C ARG A 330 13.99 0.58 27.79
N ALA A 331 13.52 0.40 29.03
CA ALA A 331 14.29 -0.24 30.07
C ALA A 331 14.51 -1.73 29.83
N VAL A 332 13.51 -2.42 29.29
CA VAL A 332 13.56 -3.89 29.03
C VAL A 332 14.17 -4.23 27.68
N GLN A 333 14.22 -3.28 26.72
CA GLN A 333 14.76 -3.52 25.36
C GLN A 333 16.21 -4.07 25.35
N PRO A 334 17.15 -3.61 26.22
CA PRO A 334 18.49 -4.20 26.29
C PRO A 334 18.50 -5.67 26.73
N ASP A 335 17.58 -6.05 27.63
CA ASP A 335 17.51 -7.42 28.14
C ASP A 335 16.89 -8.38 27.13
N ILE A 336 15.90 -7.93 26.37
CA ILE A 336 15.34 -8.67 25.23
C ILE A 336 16.41 -8.93 24.19
N LYS A 337 17.19 -7.90 23.85
CA LYS A 337 18.30 -8.03 22.88
C LYS A 337 19.37 -9.00 23.36
N ARG A 338 19.73 -8.97 24.66
CA ARG A 338 20.63 -9.96 25.27
C ARG A 338 20.08 -11.38 25.19
N TYR A 339 18.78 -11.56 25.42
CA TYR A 339 18.12 -12.87 25.33
C TYR A 339 18.12 -13.40 23.89
N GLU A 340 17.80 -12.55 22.92
CA GLU A 340 17.86 -12.90 21.49
C GLU A 340 19.28 -13.27 21.03
N ASP A 341 20.30 -12.61 21.55
CA ASP A 341 21.72 -12.89 21.24
C ASP A 341 22.22 -14.18 21.89
N VAL A 342 21.58 -14.68 22.97
CA VAL A 342 21.90 -15.94 23.64
C VAL A 342 21.15 -17.13 23.03
N VAL A 343 20.01 -16.92 22.39
CA VAL A 343 19.16 -17.96 21.77
C VAL A 343 19.54 -18.22 20.31
N LYS A 344 20.35 -17.35 19.69
CA LYS A 344 21.01 -17.59 18.39
C LYS A 344 22.31 -18.36 18.57
#